data_2d1971b8bbe70be0c1da1e84bba64216
#
_entry.id   2d1971b8bbe70be0c1da1e84bba64216
#
_cell.length_a   1.000
_cell.length_b   1.000
_cell.length_c   1.000
_cell.angle_alpha   90.00
_cell.angle_beta   90.00
_cell.angle_gamma   90.00
#
_symmetry.space_group_name_H-M   'P 1'
#
loop_
_entity.id
_entity.type
_entity.pdbx_description
1 polymer ?
#
loop_
_entity_poly.entity_id
_entity_poly.type
_entity_poly.pdbx_seq_one_letter_code
_entity_poly.pdbx_strand_id
1 'polypeptide(L)'
;MRHITNTLRCLSFGLLMGLSTVSAAQENAGDIKIVVEQPWARASIGTSRPGGAYLALRNEGDVPVYLVGLRADISAMASIHETQTNDEGVSRMVPAGDIEIPAGGTLALEPGSYHIMLMKLQSPLVEGETFPMTLLFSDGLEMEVVVPVLRIGARSPEG
;
A
#
# COMPACT_ATOMS: atom_id res chain seq x y z
N MET A 1 66.27 2.16 70.68
CA MET A 1 66.16 1.54 69.39
C MET A 1 64.82 0.83 69.32
N ARG A 2 63.81 1.45 68.82
CA ARG A 2 62.43 0.88 68.74
C ARG A 2 61.82 1.24 67.40
N HIS A 3 61.66 0.25 66.56
CA HIS A 3 60.99 0.36 65.35
C HIS A 3 59.47 0.28 65.54
N ILE A 4 58.75 1.34 65.11
CA ILE A 4 57.32 1.37 65.10
C ILE A 4 56.88 1.16 63.67
N THR A 5 56.32 0.04 63.35
CA THR A 5 55.70 -0.28 62.08
C THR A 5 54.25 0.17 62.11
N ASN A 6 53.94 1.15 61.28
CA ASN A 6 52.62 1.68 61.08
C ASN A 6 51.95 0.94 59.87
N THR A 7 50.99 0.10 60.17
CA THR A 7 50.16 -0.61 59.19
C THR A 7 49.01 0.27 58.78
N LEU A 8 49.07 0.83 57.56
CA LEU A 8 48.00 1.58 56.95
C LEU A 8 46.98 0.62 56.29
N ARG A 9 45.78 0.53 56.82
CA ARG A 9 44.67 -0.20 56.26
C ARG A 9 44.01 0.66 55.19
N CYS A 10 44.16 0.31 53.90
CA CYS A 10 43.39 0.86 52.82
C CYS A 10 42.02 0.17 52.80
N LEU A 11 40.94 0.93 53.07
CA LEU A 11 39.58 0.55 52.76
C LEU A 11 39.34 0.79 51.25
N SER A 12 39.24 -0.28 50.52
CA SER A 12 38.78 -0.21 49.10
C SER A 12 37.27 -0.16 49.10
N PHE A 13 36.71 1.01 48.79
CA PHE A 13 35.30 1.21 48.57
C PHE A 13 35.00 0.82 47.11
N GLY A 14 34.47 -0.37 46.89
CA GLY A 14 34.08 -0.86 45.57
C GLY A 14 32.77 -0.20 45.13
N LEU A 15 32.85 0.71 44.19
CA LEU A 15 31.72 1.30 43.51
C LEU A 15 31.18 0.31 42.47
N LEU A 16 30.11 -0.44 42.79
CA LEU A 16 29.37 -1.25 41.83
C LEU A 16 28.58 -0.32 40.91
N MET A 17 29.11 -0.03 39.71
CA MET A 17 28.33 0.55 38.59
C MET A 17 27.41 -0.53 38.03
N GLY A 18 26.12 -0.47 38.37
CA GLY A 18 25.09 -1.27 37.72
C GLY A 18 24.92 -0.80 36.26
N LEU A 19 25.38 -1.61 35.30
CA LEU A 19 25.00 -1.43 33.91
C LEU A 19 23.52 -1.81 33.79
N SER A 20 22.65 -0.78 33.72
CA SER A 20 21.27 -0.96 33.28
C SER A 20 21.30 -1.21 31.76
N THR A 21 21.15 -2.46 31.36
CA THR A 21 20.89 -2.79 29.95
C THR A 21 19.49 -2.32 29.60
N VAL A 22 19.40 -1.19 28.90
CA VAL A 22 18.17 -0.78 28.22
C VAL A 22 17.98 -1.80 27.09
N SER A 23 17.09 -2.76 27.32
CA SER A 23 16.58 -3.62 26.25
C SER A 23 15.71 -2.74 25.36
N ALA A 24 16.24 -2.28 24.23
CA ALA A 24 15.43 -1.71 23.17
C ALA A 24 14.51 -2.85 22.69
N ALA A 25 13.23 -2.75 23.00
CA ALA A 25 12.22 -3.54 22.32
C ALA A 25 12.35 -3.20 20.83
N GLN A 26 12.87 -4.13 20.03
CA GLN A 26 12.68 -4.08 18.59
C GLN A 26 11.17 -4.25 18.38
N GLU A 27 10.50 -3.14 18.04
CA GLU A 27 9.20 -3.24 17.39
C GLU A 27 9.45 -4.08 16.13
N ASN A 28 8.93 -5.29 16.14
CA ASN A 28 8.82 -6.08 14.94
C ASN A 28 7.90 -5.26 14.01
N ALA A 29 8.49 -4.54 13.07
CA ALA A 29 7.77 -4.07 11.90
C ALA A 29 7.23 -5.35 11.25
N GLY A 30 5.90 -5.54 11.32
CA GLY A 30 5.26 -6.74 10.78
C GLY A 30 5.63 -6.93 9.31
N ASP A 31 5.60 -8.15 8.84
CA ASP A 31 5.96 -8.49 7.46
C ASP A 31 4.86 -7.99 6.52
N ILE A 32 5.22 -7.01 5.68
CA ILE A 32 4.33 -6.47 4.65
C ILE A 32 4.60 -7.24 3.36
N LYS A 33 3.59 -7.95 2.89
CA LYS A 33 3.66 -8.74 1.67
C LYS A 33 2.38 -8.59 0.86
N ILE A 34 2.39 -7.65 -0.08
CA ILE A 34 1.28 -7.40 -0.98
C ILE A 34 1.50 -8.14 -2.30
N VAL A 35 0.48 -8.86 -2.74
CA VAL A 35 0.42 -9.52 -4.04
C VAL A 35 -0.65 -8.83 -4.88
N VAL A 36 -0.27 -8.40 -6.09
CA VAL A 36 -1.20 -7.84 -7.07
C VAL A 36 -1.72 -8.97 -7.96
N GLU A 37 -3.02 -9.09 -8.06
CA GLU A 37 -3.67 -10.13 -8.83
C GLU A 37 -4.53 -9.52 -9.93
N GLN A 38 -4.47 -10.12 -11.12
CA GLN A 38 -5.34 -9.83 -12.27
C GLN A 38 -5.53 -8.34 -12.59
N PRO A 39 -4.45 -7.54 -12.78
CA PRO A 39 -4.59 -6.16 -13.20
C PRO A 39 -5.14 -6.08 -14.63
N TRP A 40 -6.07 -5.17 -14.88
CA TRP A 40 -6.60 -4.91 -16.22
C TRP A 40 -7.28 -3.55 -16.30
N ALA A 41 -7.44 -3.03 -17.52
CA ALA A 41 -8.17 -1.80 -17.79
C ALA A 41 -9.10 -2.00 -19.00
N ARG A 42 -10.13 -1.17 -19.12
CA ARG A 42 -10.95 -1.11 -20.33
C ARG A 42 -10.33 -0.17 -21.35
N ALA A 43 -10.38 -0.55 -22.62
CA ALA A 43 -10.09 0.36 -23.72
C ALA A 43 -11.00 1.60 -23.64
N SER A 44 -10.49 2.76 -24.05
CA SER A 44 -11.23 4.02 -24.04
C SER A 44 -11.56 4.51 -25.46
N ILE A 45 -12.65 5.27 -25.58
CA ILE A 45 -12.98 5.99 -26.81
C ILE A 45 -12.34 7.38 -26.70
N GLY A 46 -11.11 7.52 -27.22
CA GLY A 46 -10.35 8.75 -27.11
C GLY A 46 -9.95 9.06 -25.65
N THR A 47 -9.72 10.35 -25.37
CA THR A 47 -9.21 10.84 -24.08
C THR A 47 -10.21 11.71 -23.31
N SER A 48 -11.38 11.96 -23.88
CA SER A 48 -12.37 12.89 -23.32
C SER A 48 -13.14 12.35 -22.13
N ARG A 49 -13.15 11.02 -21.94
CA ARG A 49 -13.80 10.35 -20.83
C ARG A 49 -12.75 9.66 -19.95
N PRO A 50 -13.01 9.54 -18.63
CA PRO A 50 -12.14 8.76 -17.76
C PRO A 50 -12.03 7.30 -18.22
N GLY A 51 -10.84 6.73 -18.07
CA GLY A 51 -10.59 5.28 -18.16
C GLY A 51 -10.88 4.59 -16.83
N GLY A 52 -11.21 3.30 -16.90
CA GLY A 52 -11.38 2.43 -15.73
C GLY A 52 -10.32 1.36 -15.69
N ALA A 53 -9.69 1.16 -14.52
CA ALA A 53 -8.77 0.07 -14.27
C ALA A 53 -9.14 -0.69 -12.99
N TYR A 54 -8.73 -1.93 -12.90
CA TYR A 54 -9.17 -2.89 -11.91
C TYR A 54 -8.04 -3.85 -11.56
N LEU A 55 -8.04 -4.37 -10.35
CA LEU A 55 -7.12 -5.41 -9.87
C LEU A 55 -7.59 -5.91 -8.51
N ALA A 56 -6.97 -6.97 -7.99
CA ALA A 56 -7.09 -7.33 -6.59
C ALA A 56 -5.73 -7.21 -5.90
N LEU A 57 -5.76 -6.85 -4.62
CA LEU A 57 -4.60 -6.78 -3.75
C LEU A 57 -4.79 -7.75 -2.60
N ARG A 58 -3.91 -8.72 -2.49
CA ARG A 58 -3.91 -9.67 -1.37
C ARG A 58 -2.74 -9.37 -0.44
N ASN A 59 -3.04 -9.16 0.82
CA ASN A 59 -2.05 -8.96 1.87
C ASN A 59 -1.69 -10.33 2.47
N GLU A 60 -0.52 -10.85 2.13
CA GLU A 60 0.01 -12.10 2.70
C GLU A 60 0.86 -11.86 3.97
N GLY A 61 0.98 -10.60 4.39
CA GLY A 61 1.67 -10.21 5.63
C GLY A 61 0.78 -10.40 6.86
N ASP A 62 1.35 -10.11 8.02
CA ASP A 62 0.72 -10.27 9.33
C ASP A 62 0.20 -8.96 9.94
N VAL A 63 0.36 -7.84 9.23
CA VAL A 63 -0.13 -6.52 9.61
C VAL A 63 -1.05 -5.93 8.54
N PRO A 64 -2.06 -5.11 8.90
CA PRO A 64 -2.87 -4.40 7.92
C PRO A 64 -2.03 -3.37 7.17
N VAL A 65 -2.35 -3.15 5.89
CA VAL A 65 -1.71 -2.17 5.01
C VAL A 65 -2.80 -1.30 4.39
N TYR A 66 -2.53 -0.02 4.16
CA TYR A 66 -3.49 0.88 3.52
C TYR A 66 -3.01 1.27 2.13
N LEU A 67 -3.88 1.09 1.14
CA LEU A 67 -3.69 1.67 -0.19
C LEU A 67 -4.13 3.14 -0.11
N VAL A 68 -3.16 4.05 -0.21
CA VAL A 68 -3.38 5.50 -0.01
C VAL A 68 -3.46 6.29 -1.32
N GLY A 69 -3.10 5.66 -2.44
CA GLY A 69 -3.18 6.30 -3.74
C GLY A 69 -2.57 5.47 -4.85
N LEU A 70 -2.55 6.07 -6.03
CA LEU A 70 -1.89 5.50 -7.20
C LEU A 70 -1.57 6.58 -8.23
N ARG A 71 -0.64 6.29 -9.13
CA ARG A 71 -0.30 7.14 -10.27
C ARG A 71 -0.10 6.31 -11.53
N ALA A 72 -0.42 6.89 -12.67
CA ALA A 72 -0.19 6.30 -13.98
C ALA A 72 0.08 7.41 -14.99
N ASP A 73 1.20 7.35 -15.71
CA ASP A 73 1.63 8.42 -16.63
C ASP A 73 0.67 8.61 -17.82
N ILE A 74 -0.15 7.60 -18.11
CA ILE A 74 -1.19 7.67 -19.14
C ILE A 74 -2.34 8.62 -18.76
N SER A 75 -2.42 9.07 -17.51
CA SER A 75 -3.45 10.02 -17.03
C SER A 75 -2.83 11.10 -16.15
N ALA A 76 -3.36 12.33 -16.23
CA ALA A 76 -2.92 13.41 -15.37
C ALA A 76 -3.41 13.27 -13.93
N MET A 77 -4.44 12.44 -13.69
CA MET A 77 -4.99 12.18 -12.37
C MET A 77 -5.55 10.77 -12.32
N ALA A 78 -5.02 9.97 -11.42
CA ALA A 78 -5.50 8.64 -11.11
C ALA A 78 -5.97 8.59 -9.65
N SER A 79 -7.14 8.00 -9.38
CA SER A 79 -7.72 7.91 -8.05
C SER A 79 -8.63 6.70 -7.91
N ILE A 80 -8.87 6.29 -6.67
CA ILE A 80 -9.78 5.20 -6.36
C ILE A 80 -11.14 5.79 -6.01
N HIS A 81 -12.18 5.23 -6.58
CA HIS A 81 -13.57 5.58 -6.30
C HIS A 81 -14.33 4.34 -5.84
N GLU A 82 -15.37 4.58 -5.08
CA GLU A 82 -16.35 3.58 -4.68
C GLU A 82 -17.69 3.86 -5.37
N THR A 83 -18.32 2.83 -5.89
CA THR A 83 -19.70 2.92 -6.37
C THR A 83 -20.64 2.65 -5.18
N GLN A 84 -21.35 3.68 -4.76
CA GLN A 84 -22.36 3.60 -3.71
C GLN A 84 -23.76 3.62 -4.35
N THR A 85 -24.57 2.63 -4.02
CA THR A 85 -25.98 2.56 -4.47
C THR A 85 -26.89 2.77 -3.28
N ASN A 86 -27.83 3.73 -3.38
CA ASN A 86 -28.81 3.99 -2.33
C ASN A 86 -30.00 3.00 -2.42
N ASP A 87 -30.90 3.06 -1.43
CA ASP A 87 -32.08 2.19 -1.34
C ASP A 87 -33.06 2.36 -2.53
N GLU A 88 -32.97 3.46 -3.25
CA GLU A 88 -33.77 3.76 -4.46
C GLU A 88 -33.11 3.20 -5.74
N GLY A 89 -31.95 2.54 -5.62
CA GLY A 89 -31.21 1.98 -6.77
C GLY A 89 -30.38 3.00 -7.54
N VAL A 90 -30.21 4.23 -7.03
CA VAL A 90 -29.39 5.25 -7.66
C VAL A 90 -27.94 5.05 -7.24
N SER A 91 -27.06 4.86 -8.24
CA SER A 91 -25.62 4.70 -8.02
C SER A 91 -24.88 6.02 -8.23
N ARG A 92 -23.91 6.29 -7.37
CA ARG A 92 -22.98 7.40 -7.49
C ARG A 92 -21.54 6.91 -7.20
N MET A 93 -20.57 7.55 -7.84
CA MET A 93 -19.14 7.30 -7.57
C MET A 93 -18.62 8.37 -6.62
N VAL A 94 -17.95 7.95 -5.56
CA VAL A 94 -17.35 8.85 -4.56
C VAL A 94 -15.87 8.50 -4.41
N PRO A 95 -14.97 9.48 -4.15
CA PRO A 95 -13.59 9.18 -3.81
C PRO A 95 -13.52 8.26 -2.57
N ALA A 96 -12.70 7.23 -2.63
CA ALA A 96 -12.65 6.21 -1.58
C ALA A 96 -11.73 6.57 -0.41
N GLY A 97 -10.79 7.52 -0.55
CA GLY A 97 -9.76 7.78 0.46
C GLY A 97 -8.79 6.60 0.62
N ASP A 98 -8.22 6.47 1.81
CA ASP A 98 -7.32 5.38 2.16
C ASP A 98 -8.13 4.10 2.42
N ILE A 99 -7.70 2.99 1.82
CA ILE A 99 -8.43 1.72 1.91
C ILE A 99 -7.57 0.68 2.61
N GLU A 100 -8.08 0.13 3.70
CA GLU A 100 -7.41 -0.93 4.45
C GLU A 100 -7.42 -2.26 3.70
N ILE A 101 -6.27 -2.93 3.71
CA ILE A 101 -6.11 -4.32 3.29
C ILE A 101 -5.70 -5.10 4.56
N PRO A 102 -6.64 -5.79 5.21
CA PRO A 102 -6.35 -6.51 6.46
C PRO A 102 -5.25 -7.55 6.29
N ALA A 103 -4.55 -7.90 7.37
CA ALA A 103 -3.61 -9.02 7.38
C ALA A 103 -4.31 -10.30 6.90
N GLY A 104 -3.73 -10.99 5.92
CA GLY A 104 -4.31 -12.16 5.28
C GLY A 104 -5.56 -11.87 4.42
N GLY A 105 -5.95 -10.59 4.28
CA GLY A 105 -7.15 -10.17 3.55
C GLY A 105 -6.88 -9.81 2.08
N THR A 106 -7.98 -9.56 1.36
CA THR A 106 -7.96 -9.15 -0.05
C THR A 106 -8.84 -7.93 -0.25
N LEU A 107 -8.33 -6.94 -0.98
CA LEU A 107 -9.08 -5.80 -1.50
C LEU A 107 -9.30 -6.01 -2.99
N ALA A 108 -10.56 -6.11 -3.42
CA ALA A 108 -10.93 -6.19 -4.83
C ALA A 108 -11.32 -4.80 -5.35
N LEU A 109 -10.64 -4.35 -6.39
CA LEU A 109 -11.03 -3.20 -7.20
C LEU A 109 -11.67 -3.72 -8.48
N GLU A 110 -13.00 -3.67 -8.57
CA GLU A 110 -13.79 -4.32 -9.61
C GLU A 110 -14.97 -3.46 -10.08
N PRO A 111 -15.54 -3.71 -11.27
CA PRO A 111 -16.69 -2.97 -11.75
C PRO A 111 -17.88 -3.05 -10.79
N GLY A 112 -18.42 -1.89 -10.40
CA GLY A 112 -19.57 -1.80 -9.49
C GLY A 112 -19.24 -1.71 -8.01
N SER A 113 -17.96 -1.79 -7.65
CA SER A 113 -17.43 -1.65 -6.30
C SER A 113 -16.34 -0.55 -6.28
N TYR A 114 -15.27 -0.76 -5.50
CA TYR A 114 -14.07 0.04 -5.65
C TYR A 114 -13.48 -0.13 -7.05
N HIS A 115 -12.99 0.95 -7.63
CA HIS A 115 -12.37 0.93 -8.95
C HIS A 115 -11.42 2.11 -9.14
N ILE A 116 -10.47 1.96 -10.06
CA ILE A 116 -9.51 2.99 -10.41
C ILE A 116 -10.08 3.83 -11.54
N MET A 117 -10.12 5.14 -11.33
CA MET A 117 -10.46 6.13 -12.38
C MET A 117 -9.18 6.81 -12.87
N LEU A 118 -8.95 6.73 -14.18
CA LEU A 118 -7.87 7.39 -14.89
C LEU A 118 -8.46 8.63 -15.58
N MET A 119 -8.35 9.78 -14.92
CA MET A 119 -8.94 11.04 -15.41
C MET A 119 -7.92 11.84 -16.23
N LYS A 120 -8.42 12.63 -17.18
CA LYS A 120 -7.58 13.43 -18.08
C LYS A 120 -6.51 12.57 -18.77
N LEU A 121 -6.97 11.54 -19.47
CA LEU A 121 -6.10 10.66 -20.25
C LEU A 121 -5.24 11.49 -21.22
N GLN A 122 -3.95 11.18 -21.25
CA GLN A 122 -2.97 11.81 -22.16
C GLN A 122 -2.96 11.14 -23.53
N SER A 123 -3.29 9.85 -23.57
CA SER A 123 -3.51 9.06 -24.77
C SER A 123 -4.66 8.07 -24.54
N PRO A 124 -5.33 7.57 -25.60
CA PRO A 124 -6.36 6.56 -25.47
C PRO A 124 -5.78 5.27 -24.87
N LEU A 125 -6.60 4.55 -24.10
CA LEU A 125 -6.33 3.16 -23.70
C LEU A 125 -6.71 2.27 -24.88
N VAL A 126 -5.71 1.68 -25.54
CA VAL A 126 -5.89 0.87 -26.75
C VAL A 126 -5.88 -0.61 -26.38
N GLU A 127 -6.91 -1.35 -26.82
CA GLU A 127 -7.02 -2.79 -26.61
C GLU A 127 -5.77 -3.53 -27.11
N GLY A 128 -5.24 -4.43 -26.28
CA GLY A 128 -4.03 -5.21 -26.57
C GLY A 128 -2.73 -4.52 -26.14
N GLU A 129 -2.77 -3.24 -25.78
CA GLU A 129 -1.62 -2.53 -25.20
C GLU A 129 -1.55 -2.71 -23.69
N THR A 130 -0.46 -2.23 -23.08
CA THR A 130 -0.24 -2.20 -21.64
C THR A 130 0.28 -0.84 -21.21
N PHE A 131 0.07 -0.47 -19.95
CA PHE A 131 0.69 0.72 -19.35
C PHE A 131 1.13 0.43 -17.91
N PRO A 132 2.19 1.12 -17.42
CA PRO A 132 2.61 1.01 -16.04
C PRO A 132 1.70 1.86 -15.14
N MET A 133 1.44 1.34 -13.94
CA MET A 133 0.75 2.03 -12.87
C MET A 133 1.49 1.77 -11.56
N THR A 134 1.65 2.78 -10.73
CA THR A 134 2.27 2.65 -9.42
C THR A 134 1.21 2.76 -8.33
N LEU A 135 1.15 1.77 -7.46
CA LEU A 135 0.33 1.74 -6.25
C LEU A 135 1.13 2.32 -5.09
N LEU A 136 0.50 3.13 -4.25
CA LEU A 136 1.12 3.82 -3.12
C LEU A 136 0.49 3.35 -1.83
N PHE A 137 1.31 2.92 -0.87
CA PHE A 137 0.88 2.40 0.41
C PHE A 137 1.32 3.29 1.58
N SER A 138 0.62 3.22 2.70
CA SER A 138 0.81 4.09 3.87
C SER A 138 2.17 3.97 4.56
N ASP A 139 2.84 2.83 4.39
CA ASP A 139 4.19 2.53 4.90
C ASP A 139 5.33 3.09 4.02
N GLY A 140 4.96 3.74 2.90
CA GLY A 140 5.89 4.25 1.90
C GLY A 140 6.28 3.22 0.85
N LEU A 141 5.71 2.00 0.87
CA LEU A 141 5.87 1.02 -0.21
C LEU A 141 5.22 1.55 -1.48
N GLU A 142 5.96 1.47 -2.57
CA GLU A 142 5.47 1.73 -3.93
C GLU A 142 5.62 0.46 -4.77
N MET A 143 4.56 0.09 -5.48
CA MET A 143 4.57 -1.09 -6.34
C MET A 143 4.17 -0.72 -7.76
N GLU A 144 5.06 -1.01 -8.71
CA GLU A 144 4.74 -0.86 -10.13
C GLU A 144 4.02 -2.11 -10.64
N VAL A 145 2.95 -1.89 -11.39
CA VAL A 145 2.09 -2.92 -11.98
C VAL A 145 1.93 -2.64 -13.45
N VAL A 146 2.14 -3.65 -14.30
CA VAL A 146 1.83 -3.56 -15.74
C VAL A 146 0.37 -3.94 -15.94
N VAL A 147 -0.41 -3.02 -16.48
CA VAL A 147 -1.86 -3.14 -16.65
C VAL A 147 -2.19 -3.39 -18.13
N PRO A 148 -2.68 -4.58 -18.51
CA PRO A 148 -3.16 -4.85 -19.85
C PRO A 148 -4.50 -4.15 -20.12
N VAL A 149 -4.66 -3.66 -21.32
CA VAL A 149 -5.89 -3.03 -21.78
C VAL A 149 -6.74 -4.06 -22.54
N LEU A 150 -7.91 -4.36 -21.99
CA LEU A 150 -8.88 -5.26 -22.60
C LEU A 150 -9.91 -4.48 -23.41
N ARG A 151 -10.76 -5.20 -24.15
CA ARG A 151 -11.84 -4.58 -24.94
C ARG A 151 -12.71 -3.65 -24.07
N ILE A 152 -13.33 -2.66 -24.71
CA ILE A 152 -14.14 -1.63 -24.04
C ILE A 152 -15.31 -2.22 -23.22
N GLY A 153 -15.86 -3.35 -23.62
CA GLY A 153 -16.96 -4.03 -22.94
C GLY A 153 -16.53 -5.09 -21.92
N ALA A 154 -15.23 -5.22 -21.64
CA ALA A 154 -14.74 -6.22 -20.66
C ALA A 154 -15.37 -6.02 -19.27
N ARG A 155 -15.73 -7.11 -18.60
CA ARG A 155 -16.33 -7.10 -17.27
C ARG A 155 -15.50 -7.85 -16.25
N SER A 156 -14.51 -8.60 -16.69
CA SER A 156 -13.58 -9.37 -15.90
C SER A 156 -12.20 -9.36 -16.56
N PRO A 157 -11.13 -9.79 -15.86
CA PRO A 157 -9.79 -9.91 -16.45
C PRO A 157 -9.69 -10.95 -17.59
N GLU A 158 -10.69 -11.78 -17.74
CA GLU A 158 -10.78 -12.77 -18.85
C GLU A 158 -11.49 -12.22 -20.10
N GLY A 159 -12.05 -11.00 -20.03
CA GLY A 159 -12.67 -10.28 -21.17
C GLY A 159 -14.18 -10.09 -21.10
#